data_b0838942b15d3736c89c7b586500a96c
#
_entry.id   b0838942b15d3736c89c7b586500a96c
#
_cell.length_a   1.000
_cell.length_b   1.000
_cell.length_c   1.000
_cell.angle_alpha   90.00
_cell.angle_beta   90.00
_cell.angle_gamma   90.00
#
_symmetry.space_group_name_H-M   'P 1'
#
loop_
_entity.id
_entity.type
_entity.pdbx_description
1 polymer ?
#
loop_
_entity_poly.entity_id
_entity_poly.type
_entity_poly.pdbx_seq_one_letter_code
_entity_poly.pdbx_strand_id
1 'polypeptide(L)'
;RNIYIPQVNKDGIIPQDDTFLSKKELPDIDKYKNSQVKQSVLLDYTRDQVVDTQAIKQADVVMLLNLFPQLYSPDIVKKNVLFYEKRTLHDSSLSYCAHAQACANIGELDMAENFFKKALEVDLVDNPYDSTDGLHAAAMGGIYNCLIQGFAGVSADDSALYITPHL
;
A
#
# COMPACT_ATOMS: atom_id res chain seq x y z
N ARG A 1 -12.84 -20.35 -16.45
CA ARG A 1 -12.81 -18.86 -16.40
C ARG A 1 -11.37 -18.45 -16.47
N ASN A 2 -11.05 -17.53 -17.38
CA ASN A 2 -9.70 -16.94 -17.44
C ASN A 2 -9.56 -15.93 -16.29
N ILE A 3 -8.53 -16.14 -15.45
CA ILE A 3 -8.16 -15.19 -14.41
C ILE A 3 -7.26 -14.14 -15.08
N TYR A 4 -7.54 -12.86 -14.86
CA TYR A 4 -6.63 -11.80 -15.27
C TYR A 4 -5.35 -11.86 -14.44
N ILE A 5 -4.21 -11.97 -15.10
CA ILE A 5 -2.89 -11.91 -14.47
C ILE A 5 -2.23 -10.64 -14.98
N PRO A 6 -2.06 -9.61 -14.14
CA PRO A 6 -1.48 -8.35 -14.56
C PRO A 6 -0.03 -8.55 -15.02
N GLN A 7 0.31 -7.96 -16.15
CA GLN A 7 1.66 -7.95 -16.70
C GLN A 7 2.26 -6.56 -16.62
N VAL A 8 3.56 -6.47 -16.43
CA VAL A 8 4.28 -5.21 -16.50
C VAL A 8 4.11 -4.62 -17.90
N ASN A 9 3.58 -3.40 -17.99
CA ASN A 9 3.39 -2.72 -19.27
C ASN A 9 4.72 -2.08 -19.77
N LYS A 10 4.69 -1.46 -20.97
CA LYS A 10 5.85 -0.78 -21.56
C LYS A 10 6.42 0.35 -20.69
N ASP A 11 5.61 0.93 -19.83
CA ASP A 11 5.98 2.00 -18.91
C ASP A 11 6.47 1.45 -17.54
N GLY A 12 6.61 0.14 -17.40
CA GLY A 12 7.06 -0.52 -16.18
C GLY A 12 6.00 -0.55 -15.07
N ILE A 13 4.73 -0.35 -15.38
CA ILE A 13 3.63 -0.37 -14.41
C ILE A 13 2.88 -1.69 -14.50
N ILE A 14 2.56 -2.26 -13.35
CA ILE A 14 1.70 -3.42 -13.18
C ILE A 14 0.29 -2.88 -12.93
N PRO A 15 -0.66 -3.03 -13.85
CA PRO A 15 -2.02 -2.53 -13.64
C PRO A 15 -2.75 -3.36 -12.57
N GLN A 16 -3.54 -2.69 -11.72
CA GLN A 16 -4.32 -3.37 -10.67
C GLN A 16 -5.42 -4.26 -11.26
N ASP A 17 -6.02 -3.83 -12.36
CA ASP A 17 -6.98 -4.56 -13.16
C ASP A 17 -6.80 -4.20 -14.65
N ASP A 18 -7.54 -4.88 -15.53
CA ASP A 18 -7.45 -4.71 -16.98
C ASP A 18 -7.93 -3.34 -17.49
N THR A 19 -8.63 -2.58 -16.67
CA THR A 19 -9.18 -1.25 -17.00
C THR A 19 -8.46 -0.11 -16.26
N PHE A 20 -7.70 -0.39 -15.20
CA PHE A 20 -7.19 0.59 -14.25
C PHE A 20 -6.47 1.77 -14.92
N LEU A 21 -5.53 1.48 -15.83
CA LEU A 21 -4.71 2.52 -16.48
C LEU A 21 -5.47 3.37 -17.51
N SER A 22 -6.67 2.94 -17.91
CA SER A 22 -7.55 3.73 -18.79
C SER A 22 -8.45 4.71 -18.03
N LYS A 23 -8.56 4.56 -16.70
CA LYS A 23 -9.34 5.43 -15.83
C LYS A 23 -8.67 6.78 -15.64
N LYS A 24 -9.45 7.80 -15.26
CA LYS A 24 -8.93 9.13 -14.96
C LYS A 24 -8.25 9.17 -13.59
N GLU A 25 -7.28 10.05 -13.44
CA GLU A 25 -6.77 10.38 -12.10
C GLU A 25 -7.85 11.13 -11.30
N LEU A 26 -7.91 10.89 -9.99
CA LEU A 26 -8.78 11.66 -9.09
C LEU A 26 -8.14 13.04 -8.87
N PRO A 27 -8.82 14.14 -9.19
CA PRO A 27 -8.31 15.47 -8.88
C PRO A 27 -8.13 15.67 -7.38
N ASP A 28 -7.10 16.42 -6.99
CA ASP A 28 -6.85 16.82 -5.60
C ASP A 28 -6.87 15.67 -4.57
N ILE A 29 -6.37 14.50 -4.96
CA ILE A 29 -6.37 13.29 -4.11
C ILE A 29 -5.77 13.54 -2.73
N ASP A 30 -4.78 14.42 -2.62
CA ASP A 30 -4.12 14.77 -1.35
C ASP A 30 -5.09 15.40 -0.33
N LYS A 31 -6.14 16.08 -0.78
CA LYS A 31 -7.22 16.57 0.08
C LYS A 31 -7.87 15.44 0.87
N TYR A 32 -8.05 14.29 0.24
CA TYR A 32 -8.70 13.12 0.83
C TYR A 32 -7.73 12.27 1.64
N LYS A 33 -6.48 12.12 1.19
CA LYS A 33 -5.41 11.40 1.91
C LYS A 33 -5.10 12.02 3.26
N ASN A 34 -5.21 13.34 3.37
CA ASN A 34 -4.92 14.10 4.60
C ASN A 34 -6.17 14.42 5.44
N SER A 35 -7.33 13.90 5.06
CA SER A 35 -8.58 14.11 5.78
C SER A 35 -8.63 13.31 7.08
N GLN A 36 -9.22 13.94 8.13
CA GLN A 36 -9.55 13.23 9.37
C GLN A 36 -10.92 12.50 9.29
N VAL A 37 -11.61 12.64 8.17
CA VAL A 37 -12.89 11.96 7.93
C VAL A 37 -12.66 10.70 7.12
N LYS A 38 -13.04 9.56 7.68
CA LYS A 38 -12.98 8.26 6.99
C LYS A 38 -13.79 8.31 5.70
N GLN A 39 -13.21 7.82 4.60
CA GLN A 39 -13.83 7.83 3.27
C GLN A 39 -14.29 9.23 2.83
N SER A 40 -13.52 10.26 3.15
CA SER A 40 -13.85 11.66 2.86
C SER A 40 -14.09 11.93 1.37
N VAL A 41 -13.52 11.13 0.48
CA VAL A 41 -13.77 11.20 -0.97
C VAL A 41 -15.27 11.04 -1.30
N LEU A 42 -16.03 10.30 -0.49
CA LEU A 42 -17.46 10.09 -0.69
C LEU A 42 -18.32 11.29 -0.26
N LEU A 43 -17.73 12.34 0.30
CA LEU A 43 -18.41 13.61 0.52
C LEU A 43 -18.57 14.42 -0.78
N ASP A 44 -17.65 14.22 -1.74
CA ASP A 44 -17.62 14.99 -2.99
C ASP A 44 -17.98 14.11 -4.22
N TYR A 45 -17.80 12.78 -4.12
CA TYR A 45 -18.03 11.84 -5.22
C TYR A 45 -18.92 10.67 -4.80
N THR A 46 -19.70 10.14 -5.71
CA THR A 46 -20.39 8.86 -5.51
C THR A 46 -19.37 7.70 -5.63
N ARG A 47 -19.74 6.50 -5.12
CA ARG A 47 -18.91 5.30 -5.27
C ARG A 47 -18.60 4.98 -6.72
N ASP A 48 -19.59 5.09 -7.62
CA ASP A 48 -19.43 4.82 -9.06
C ASP A 48 -18.43 5.80 -9.68
N GLN A 49 -18.49 7.10 -9.31
CA GLN A 49 -17.53 8.09 -9.78
C GLN A 49 -16.10 7.80 -9.30
N VAL A 50 -15.92 7.32 -8.05
CA VAL A 50 -14.60 6.94 -7.54
C VAL A 50 -14.08 5.71 -8.27
N VAL A 51 -14.93 4.71 -8.55
CA VAL A 51 -14.56 3.48 -9.29
C VAL A 51 -14.07 3.79 -10.70
N ASP A 52 -14.56 4.86 -11.32
CA ASP A 52 -14.13 5.32 -12.65
C ASP A 52 -12.80 6.11 -12.62
N THR A 53 -12.17 6.21 -11.46
CA THR A 53 -10.84 6.84 -11.28
C THR A 53 -9.75 5.84 -10.95
N GLN A 54 -8.49 6.31 -10.98
CA GLN A 54 -7.32 5.56 -10.50
C GLN A 54 -7.12 5.69 -8.98
N ALA A 55 -8.05 6.30 -8.24
CA ALA A 55 -7.99 6.32 -6.79
C ALA A 55 -8.35 4.95 -6.21
N ILE A 56 -7.54 4.47 -5.28
CA ILE A 56 -7.71 3.17 -4.64
C ILE A 56 -7.75 3.32 -3.12
N LYS A 57 -8.56 2.50 -2.48
CA LYS A 57 -8.69 2.47 -1.02
C LYS A 57 -7.42 1.95 -0.35
N GLN A 58 -6.84 0.91 -0.93
CA GLN A 58 -5.59 0.25 -0.56
C GLN A 58 -4.94 -0.32 -1.82
N ALA A 59 -3.61 -0.39 -1.85
CA ALA A 59 -2.89 -0.82 -3.04
C ALA A 59 -2.63 -2.34 -3.03
N ASP A 60 -3.42 -3.09 -3.76
CA ASP A 60 -3.25 -4.55 -3.88
C ASP A 60 -1.94 -4.91 -4.61
N VAL A 61 -1.51 -4.08 -5.58
CA VAL A 61 -0.22 -4.26 -6.26
C VAL A 61 0.94 -4.06 -5.30
N VAL A 62 0.87 -3.11 -4.35
CA VAL A 62 1.91 -2.94 -3.32
C VAL A 62 2.01 -4.19 -2.45
N MET A 63 0.86 -4.77 -2.08
CA MET A 63 0.85 -6.04 -1.34
C MET A 63 1.43 -7.19 -2.17
N LEU A 64 1.11 -7.28 -3.46
CA LEU A 64 1.70 -8.27 -4.38
C LEU A 64 3.24 -8.16 -4.39
N LEU A 65 3.78 -6.94 -4.44
CA LEU A 65 5.21 -6.70 -4.45
C LEU A 65 5.89 -7.04 -3.11
N ASN A 66 5.19 -6.85 -1.98
CA ASN A 66 5.68 -7.28 -0.67
C ASN A 66 5.73 -8.81 -0.54
N LEU A 67 4.72 -9.52 -1.09
CA LEU A 67 4.60 -10.96 -0.98
C LEU A 67 5.51 -11.71 -1.95
N PHE A 68 5.75 -11.15 -3.14
CA PHE A 68 6.49 -11.79 -4.23
C PHE A 68 7.54 -10.87 -4.86
N PRO A 69 8.44 -10.28 -4.05
CA PRO A 69 9.43 -9.32 -4.56
C PRO A 69 10.37 -9.94 -5.60
N GLN A 70 10.62 -11.24 -5.51
CA GLN A 70 11.50 -11.98 -6.42
C GLN A 70 10.97 -12.08 -7.86
N LEU A 71 9.68 -11.79 -8.10
CA LEU A 71 9.09 -11.85 -9.44
C LEU A 71 9.41 -10.63 -10.30
N TYR A 72 9.94 -9.56 -9.70
CA TYR A 72 10.14 -8.27 -10.37
C TYR A 72 11.53 -7.71 -10.09
N SER A 73 12.08 -6.94 -11.04
CA SER A 73 13.33 -6.22 -10.78
C SER A 73 13.14 -5.10 -9.75
N PRO A 74 14.17 -4.72 -8.99
CA PRO A 74 14.10 -3.62 -8.02
C PRO A 74 13.54 -2.32 -8.60
N ASP A 75 13.89 -1.98 -9.84
CA ASP A 75 13.40 -0.78 -10.53
C ASP A 75 11.88 -0.84 -10.78
N ILE A 76 11.36 -2.00 -11.16
CA ILE A 76 9.92 -2.22 -11.34
C ILE A 76 9.21 -2.12 -9.98
N VAL A 77 9.77 -2.74 -8.95
CA VAL A 77 9.20 -2.64 -7.58
C VAL A 77 9.13 -1.18 -7.14
N LYS A 78 10.25 -0.45 -7.18
CA LYS A 78 10.31 0.96 -6.78
C LYS A 78 9.32 1.81 -7.57
N LYS A 79 9.29 1.66 -8.88
CA LYS A 79 8.39 2.41 -9.75
C LYS A 79 6.93 2.21 -9.40
N ASN A 80 6.52 0.96 -9.15
CA ASN A 80 5.14 0.63 -8.83
C ASN A 80 4.75 1.08 -7.43
N VAL A 81 5.60 0.92 -6.42
CA VAL A 81 5.33 1.42 -5.07
C VAL A 81 5.06 2.92 -5.11
N LEU A 82 5.91 3.71 -5.76
CA LEU A 82 5.74 5.17 -5.88
C LEU A 82 4.55 5.57 -6.76
N PHE A 83 4.23 4.77 -7.79
CA PHE A 83 3.06 5.00 -8.65
C PHE A 83 1.75 4.82 -7.87
N TYR A 84 1.64 3.73 -7.11
CA TYR A 84 0.43 3.41 -6.36
C TYR A 84 0.29 4.24 -5.08
N GLU A 85 1.40 4.65 -4.46
CA GLU A 85 1.35 5.56 -3.31
C GLU A 85 0.58 6.84 -3.64
N LYS A 86 0.88 7.46 -4.77
CA LYS A 86 0.21 8.69 -5.24
C LYS A 86 -1.30 8.51 -5.48
N ARG A 87 -1.78 7.30 -5.64
CA ARG A 87 -3.16 6.95 -5.99
C ARG A 87 -3.94 6.30 -4.85
N THR A 88 -3.28 6.03 -3.72
CA THR A 88 -3.88 5.34 -2.58
C THR A 88 -4.44 6.35 -1.58
N LEU A 89 -5.73 6.25 -1.28
CA LEU A 89 -6.43 7.07 -0.29
C LEU A 89 -6.09 6.68 1.17
N HIS A 90 -5.54 5.49 1.36
CA HIS A 90 -5.26 4.93 2.69
C HIS A 90 -6.49 4.81 3.60
N ASP A 91 -7.66 4.60 3.02
CA ASP A 91 -8.93 4.41 3.75
C ASP A 91 -9.09 2.99 4.31
N SER A 92 -8.01 2.28 4.52
CA SER A 92 -7.96 0.92 5.09
C SER A 92 -6.87 0.83 6.14
N SER A 93 -7.19 0.23 7.28
CA SER A 93 -6.22 -0.06 8.34
C SER A 93 -5.02 -0.91 7.86
N LEU A 94 -5.19 -1.68 6.79
CA LEU A 94 -4.14 -2.53 6.19
C LEU A 94 -3.18 -1.74 5.28
N SER A 95 -3.56 -0.53 4.85
CA SER A 95 -2.82 0.19 3.83
C SER A 95 -1.48 0.70 4.34
N TYR A 96 -1.45 1.27 5.54
CA TYR A 96 -0.24 1.90 6.07
C TYR A 96 0.91 0.90 6.30
N CYS A 97 0.64 -0.26 6.92
CA CYS A 97 1.68 -1.26 7.16
C CYS A 97 2.24 -1.84 5.85
N ALA A 98 1.38 -2.07 4.84
CA ALA A 98 1.82 -2.55 3.54
C ALA A 98 2.72 -1.54 2.81
N HIS A 99 2.36 -0.25 2.85
CA HIS A 99 3.20 0.81 2.26
C HIS A 99 4.48 1.04 3.06
N ALA A 100 4.44 1.00 4.39
CA ALA A 100 5.62 1.10 5.23
C ALA A 100 6.66 0.03 4.88
N GLN A 101 6.23 -1.24 4.80
CA GLN A 101 7.10 -2.35 4.39
C GLN A 101 7.68 -2.14 2.99
N ALA A 102 6.83 -1.79 2.01
CA ALA A 102 7.27 -1.58 0.64
C ALA A 102 8.25 -0.41 0.51
N CYS A 103 7.99 0.70 1.20
CA CYS A 103 8.86 1.88 1.21
C CYS A 103 10.23 1.56 1.86
N ALA A 104 10.27 0.81 2.96
CA ALA A 104 11.51 0.36 3.56
C ALA A 104 12.33 -0.47 2.55
N ASN A 105 11.70 -1.45 1.90
CA ASN A 105 12.35 -2.34 0.93
C ASN A 105 12.90 -1.64 -0.31
N ILE A 106 12.35 -0.47 -0.69
CA ILE A 106 12.87 0.34 -1.82
C ILE A 106 13.79 1.49 -1.40
N GLY A 107 14.11 1.60 -0.09
CA GLY A 107 15.00 2.63 0.45
C GLY A 107 14.38 4.01 0.64
N GLU A 108 13.06 4.15 0.60
CA GLU A 108 12.32 5.40 0.89
C GLU A 108 12.01 5.47 2.40
N LEU A 109 13.05 5.62 3.23
CA LEU A 109 12.98 5.42 4.69
C LEU A 109 12.11 6.45 5.41
N ASP A 110 12.17 7.72 5.05
CA ASP A 110 11.32 8.76 5.64
C ASP A 110 9.83 8.46 5.42
N MET A 111 9.49 7.99 4.22
CA MET A 111 8.14 7.59 3.88
C MET A 111 7.73 6.32 4.63
N ALA A 112 8.64 5.35 4.74
CA ALA A 112 8.42 4.11 5.48
C ALA A 112 8.13 4.39 6.96
N GLU A 113 8.93 5.26 7.61
CA GLU A 113 8.76 5.64 9.00
C GLU A 113 7.42 6.36 9.23
N ASN A 114 7.05 7.29 8.33
CA ASN A 114 5.78 8.00 8.43
C ASN A 114 4.57 7.04 8.33
N PHE A 115 4.57 6.13 7.37
CA PHE A 115 3.52 5.12 7.25
C PHE A 115 3.51 4.14 8.43
N PHE A 116 4.68 3.77 8.94
CA PHE A 116 4.77 2.88 10.09
C PHE A 116 4.19 3.52 11.34
N LYS A 117 4.48 4.80 11.62
CA LYS A 117 3.86 5.55 12.72
C LYS A 117 2.34 5.56 12.61
N LYS A 118 1.80 5.87 11.42
CA LYS A 118 0.35 5.83 11.17
C LYS A 118 -0.25 4.42 11.36
N ALA A 119 0.49 3.37 10.98
CA ALA A 119 0.04 2.00 11.20
C ALA A 119 -0.04 1.64 12.70
N LEU A 120 0.93 2.08 13.51
CA LEU A 120 0.93 1.89 14.96
C LEU A 120 -0.26 2.59 15.65
N GLU A 121 -0.72 3.70 15.10
CA GLU A 121 -1.80 4.49 15.67
C GLU A 121 -3.19 3.91 15.41
N VAL A 122 -3.35 2.96 14.48
CA VAL A 122 -4.66 2.47 14.02
C VAL A 122 -5.58 2.03 15.16
N ASP A 123 -5.06 1.36 16.20
CA ASP A 123 -5.86 0.89 17.34
C ASP A 123 -5.41 1.50 18.69
N LEU A 124 -4.53 2.49 18.66
CA LEU A 124 -3.94 3.08 19.89
C LEU A 124 -4.39 4.50 20.17
N VAL A 125 -4.84 5.21 19.15
CA VAL A 125 -5.27 6.61 19.29
C VAL A 125 -6.64 6.81 18.66
N ASP A 126 -7.36 7.81 19.14
CA ASP A 126 -8.66 8.22 18.56
C ASP A 126 -8.41 8.83 17.16
N ASN A 127 -8.67 8.05 16.15
CA ASN A 127 -8.50 8.42 14.73
C ASN A 127 -9.65 7.83 13.88
N PRO A 128 -9.77 8.20 12.60
CA PRO A 128 -10.84 7.70 11.72
C PRO A 128 -10.91 6.17 11.56
N TYR A 129 -9.86 5.47 11.96
CA TYR A 129 -9.77 4.00 11.91
C TYR A 129 -9.93 3.37 13.29
N ASP A 130 -10.22 4.20 14.32
CA ASP A 130 -10.35 3.71 15.69
C ASP A 130 -11.45 2.67 15.83
N SER A 131 -11.24 1.78 16.77
CA SER A 131 -11.87 0.48 16.88
C SER A 131 -13.14 0.48 17.72
N THR A 132 -14.12 1.30 17.39
CA THR A 132 -15.50 0.97 17.80
C THR A 132 -15.94 -0.39 17.26
N ASP A 133 -15.26 -0.88 16.21
CA ASP A 133 -15.49 -2.18 15.56
C ASP A 133 -14.61 -3.32 16.13
N GLY A 134 -13.74 -3.05 17.11
CA GLY A 134 -12.78 -4.00 17.67
C GLY A 134 -11.38 -3.87 17.09
N LEU A 135 -10.43 -4.70 17.54
CA LEU A 135 -9.03 -4.67 17.11
C LEU A 135 -8.86 -5.09 15.65
N HIS A 136 -8.04 -4.34 14.92
CA HIS A 136 -7.67 -4.65 13.54
C HIS A 136 -6.53 -5.69 13.49
N ALA A 137 -6.82 -6.96 13.82
CA ALA A 137 -5.83 -8.03 13.96
C ALA A 137 -4.93 -8.19 12.71
N ALA A 138 -5.46 -8.00 11.50
CA ALA A 138 -4.67 -8.07 10.28
C ALA A 138 -3.71 -6.88 10.14
N ALA A 139 -4.06 -5.69 10.65
CA ALA A 139 -3.14 -4.55 10.70
C ALA A 139 -1.99 -4.82 11.69
N MET A 140 -2.28 -5.44 12.84
CA MET A 140 -1.23 -5.86 13.81
C MET A 140 -0.26 -6.85 13.17
N GLY A 141 -0.75 -7.85 12.43
CA GLY A 141 0.10 -8.75 11.64
C GLY A 141 0.93 -8.03 10.58
N GLY A 142 0.35 -7.04 9.91
CA GLY A 142 1.05 -6.19 8.95
C GLY A 142 2.15 -5.34 9.58
N ILE A 143 1.94 -4.80 10.78
CA ILE A 143 2.96 -4.08 11.55
C ILE A 143 4.14 -5.01 11.89
N TYR A 144 3.85 -6.23 12.36
CA TYR A 144 4.88 -7.23 12.63
C TYR A 144 5.70 -7.55 11.35
N ASN A 145 5.03 -7.80 10.22
CA ASN A 145 5.72 -8.05 8.96
C ASN A 145 6.56 -6.86 8.51
N CYS A 146 6.06 -5.63 8.69
CA CYS A 146 6.82 -4.42 8.39
C CYS A 146 8.12 -4.33 9.21
N LEU A 147 8.07 -4.66 10.51
CA LEU A 147 9.26 -4.69 11.36
C LEU A 147 10.27 -5.74 10.88
N ILE A 148 9.79 -6.97 10.61
CA ILE A 148 10.68 -8.10 10.30
C ILE A 148 11.15 -8.05 8.85
N GLN A 149 10.23 -7.94 7.89
CA GLN A 149 10.56 -8.02 6.45
C GLN A 149 10.87 -6.65 5.84
N GLY A 150 10.33 -5.57 6.42
CA GLY A 150 10.63 -4.20 6.03
C GLY A 150 11.93 -3.71 6.68
N PHE A 151 11.86 -3.21 7.92
CA PHE A 151 13.00 -2.55 8.55
C PHE A 151 14.16 -3.50 8.90
N ALA A 152 13.91 -4.65 9.50
CA ALA A 152 14.97 -5.62 9.77
C ALA A 152 15.44 -6.36 8.50
N GLY A 153 14.69 -6.29 7.41
CA GLY A 153 15.04 -6.86 6.11
C GLY A 153 15.27 -8.36 6.14
N VAL A 154 14.50 -9.08 6.97
CA VAL A 154 14.60 -10.53 7.11
C VAL A 154 13.81 -11.21 5.99
N SER A 155 14.47 -12.04 5.22
CA SER A 155 13.87 -12.92 4.22
C SER A 155 14.54 -14.29 4.23
N ALA A 156 13.87 -15.29 3.70
CA ALA A 156 14.41 -16.65 3.62
C ALA A 156 13.99 -17.33 2.32
N ASP A 157 14.84 -18.21 1.84
CA ASP A 157 14.53 -19.19 0.81
C ASP A 157 14.85 -20.61 1.30
N ASP A 158 14.79 -21.60 0.43
CA ASP A 158 15.05 -23.01 0.78
C ASP A 158 16.51 -23.27 1.22
N SER A 159 17.43 -22.32 0.99
CA SER A 159 18.87 -22.49 1.21
C SER A 159 19.42 -21.63 2.34
N ALA A 160 18.85 -20.46 2.62
CA ALA A 160 19.44 -19.48 3.53
C ALA A 160 18.41 -18.51 4.14
N LEU A 161 18.80 -17.93 5.28
CA LEU A 161 18.20 -16.76 5.89
C LEU A 161 19.03 -15.53 5.51
N TYR A 162 18.36 -14.50 4.99
CA TYR A 162 18.97 -13.23 4.62
C TYR A 162 18.55 -12.14 5.60
N ILE A 163 19.49 -11.27 5.97
CA ILE A 163 19.23 -10.13 6.85
C ILE A 163 19.86 -8.89 6.20
N THR A 164 19.03 -7.98 5.73
CA THR A 164 19.44 -6.74 5.04
C THR A 164 18.69 -5.56 5.66
N PRO A 165 19.17 -5.03 6.81
CA PRO A 165 18.46 -3.97 7.52
C PRO A 165 18.31 -2.70 6.69
N HIS A 166 17.14 -2.07 6.77
CA HIS A 166 16.79 -0.79 6.19
C HIS A 166 16.54 0.22 7.33
N LEU A 167 17.65 0.83 7.83
CA LEU A 167 17.66 1.76 8.97
C LEU A 167 18.27 3.10 8.58
#